data_b51b1347a263f68208ae8fd22e3f1b93
#
_entry.id   b51b1347a263f68208ae8fd22e3f1b93
#
_cell.length_a   1.000
_cell.length_b   1.000
_cell.length_c   1.000
_cell.angle_alpha   90.00
_cell.angle_beta   90.00
_cell.angle_gamma   90.00
#
_symmetry.space_group_name_H-M   'P 1'
#
loop_
_entity.id
_entity.type
_entity.pdbx_description
1 polymer ?
#
loop_
_entity_poly.entity_id
_entity_poly.type
_entity_poly.pdbx_seq_one_letter_code
_entity_poly.pdbx_strand_id
1 'polypeptide(L)'
;VSLVLVVGGGPGGAAAAYWLARNGHQVTLVEKQEYPRDKTCGDGLTPRAIHWLAEMGFDFSVPEFHRITGLRSFAGDELFMEMSWPDHTKYPNWGGVIRRRDLDAQVAALARKQGVEVLEKTEALPVIEEGRLISVDLVHDGETRTVNPSFVVIADGSMNRFGRELGTVRRKDYPMGMAARGYYASPRSQDPFLESQLDMRDENGDTMPGYGWVFPLGDGTVNVGVGLLSTSKRWKGVNTSKMMADYVRVAPDYWGLSAESKLTEPVGGKLTMSFSRSPLTGPNWLTIGDAAGAINPWNGEGISYAYETGAIAARFIGEALAAGDSARLAGYERTINDEFGLYYKMARVFVKLIANPAVMRTLAHVGIRNRPLMEWTLKVMSNLLDEDEKATGERAYNMLAALVRPLPVA
;
A
#
# COMPACT_ATOMS: atom_id res chain seq x y z
N VAL A 1 -26.46 3.66 -21.46
CA VAL A 1 -25.86 3.30 -20.17
C VAL A 1 -24.42 3.79 -20.18
N SER A 2 -24.06 4.57 -19.16
CA SER A 2 -22.73 5.18 -19.08
C SER A 2 -21.71 4.11 -18.62
N LEU A 3 -20.68 3.86 -19.43
CA LEU A 3 -19.61 2.92 -19.11
C LEU A 3 -18.55 3.60 -18.23
N VAL A 4 -18.17 2.94 -17.12
CA VAL A 4 -16.96 3.31 -16.33
C VAL A 4 -15.87 2.28 -16.62
N LEU A 5 -14.71 2.77 -17.06
CA LEU A 5 -13.55 1.93 -17.30
C LEU A 5 -12.58 2.04 -16.10
N VAL A 6 -12.11 0.89 -15.59
CA VAL A 6 -11.09 0.83 -14.55
C VAL A 6 -9.81 0.24 -15.15
N VAL A 7 -8.72 0.98 -15.12
CA VAL A 7 -7.43 0.60 -15.70
C VAL A 7 -6.49 0.09 -14.63
N GLY A 8 -6.22 -1.21 -14.63
CA GLY A 8 -5.39 -1.92 -13.66
C GLY A 8 -6.21 -2.68 -12.60
N GLY A 9 -6.02 -3.99 -12.56
CA GLY A 9 -6.75 -4.94 -11.70
C GLY A 9 -6.02 -5.28 -10.39
N GLY A 10 -5.20 -4.36 -9.85
CA GLY A 10 -4.67 -4.47 -8.49
C GLY A 10 -5.72 -4.15 -7.43
N PRO A 11 -5.33 -4.10 -6.14
CA PRO A 11 -6.27 -3.87 -5.03
C PRO A 11 -7.18 -2.67 -5.23
N GLY A 12 -6.62 -1.52 -5.61
CA GLY A 12 -7.41 -0.29 -5.82
C GLY A 12 -8.40 -0.40 -6.96
N GLY A 13 -7.96 -0.90 -8.13
CA GLY A 13 -8.84 -1.01 -9.28
C GLY A 13 -9.95 -2.04 -9.09
N ALA A 14 -9.64 -3.21 -8.54
CA ALA A 14 -10.64 -4.23 -8.25
C ALA A 14 -11.67 -3.74 -7.21
N ALA A 15 -11.22 -3.02 -6.17
CA ALA A 15 -12.12 -2.40 -5.20
C ALA A 15 -12.98 -1.29 -5.81
N ALA A 16 -12.39 -0.38 -6.60
CA ALA A 16 -13.18 0.66 -7.28
C ALA A 16 -14.23 0.06 -8.20
N ALA A 17 -13.86 -0.96 -8.98
CA ALA A 17 -14.79 -1.67 -9.85
C ALA A 17 -15.91 -2.34 -9.06
N TYR A 18 -15.58 -3.00 -7.93
CA TYR A 18 -16.55 -3.61 -7.02
C TYR A 18 -17.58 -2.58 -6.52
N TRP A 19 -17.12 -1.43 -5.97
CA TRP A 19 -18.00 -0.42 -5.41
C TRP A 19 -18.85 0.26 -6.48
N LEU A 20 -18.31 0.55 -7.65
CA LEU A 20 -19.07 1.10 -8.77
C LEU A 20 -20.16 0.15 -9.22
N ALA A 21 -19.86 -1.14 -9.42
CA ALA A 21 -20.85 -2.12 -9.85
C ALA A 21 -21.92 -2.38 -8.77
N ARG A 22 -21.52 -2.45 -7.48
CA ARG A 22 -22.46 -2.55 -6.35
C ARG A 22 -23.45 -1.38 -6.30
N ASN A 23 -23.04 -0.21 -6.76
CA ASN A 23 -23.88 0.98 -6.87
C ASN A 23 -24.71 1.02 -8.18
N GLY A 24 -24.71 -0.07 -8.97
CA GLY A 24 -25.53 -0.20 -10.17
C GLY A 24 -24.94 0.38 -11.45
N HIS A 25 -23.65 0.73 -11.47
CA HIS A 25 -22.99 1.24 -12.67
C HIS A 25 -22.45 0.10 -13.55
N GLN A 26 -22.43 0.32 -14.86
CA GLN A 26 -21.77 -0.60 -15.80
C GLN A 26 -20.25 -0.36 -15.75
N VAL A 27 -19.49 -1.41 -15.42
CA VAL A 27 -18.05 -1.32 -15.19
C VAL A 27 -17.30 -2.37 -16.00
N THR A 28 -16.26 -1.93 -16.70
CA THR A 28 -15.25 -2.82 -17.29
C THR A 28 -13.91 -2.58 -16.56
N LEU A 29 -13.34 -3.63 -15.99
CA LEU A 29 -12.01 -3.65 -15.38
C LEU A 29 -11.00 -4.27 -16.35
N VAL A 30 -9.93 -3.54 -16.65
CA VAL A 30 -8.88 -3.99 -17.57
C VAL A 30 -7.61 -4.33 -16.80
N GLU A 31 -7.10 -5.56 -16.94
CA GLU A 31 -5.83 -6.02 -16.38
C GLU A 31 -4.94 -6.58 -17.49
N LYS A 32 -3.71 -6.08 -17.57
CA LYS A 32 -2.76 -6.49 -18.62
C LYS A 32 -2.21 -7.91 -18.46
N GLN A 33 -2.32 -8.48 -17.28
CA GLN A 33 -1.89 -9.84 -16.98
C GLN A 33 -3.12 -10.73 -16.74
N GLU A 34 -2.91 -12.04 -16.70
CA GLU A 34 -3.93 -13.03 -16.33
C GLU A 34 -3.81 -13.35 -14.83
N TYR A 35 -4.93 -13.49 -14.14
CA TYR A 35 -4.92 -13.95 -12.76
C TYR A 35 -4.81 -15.48 -12.67
N PRO A 36 -4.14 -16.02 -11.63
CA PRO A 36 -3.41 -15.32 -10.57
C PRO A 36 -2.03 -14.85 -11.04
N ARG A 37 -1.67 -13.60 -10.76
CA ARG A 37 -0.40 -13.01 -11.16
C ARG A 37 0.40 -12.50 -9.97
N ASP A 38 1.73 -12.62 -10.03
CA ASP A 38 2.58 -12.09 -8.96
C ASP A 38 2.70 -10.56 -8.99
N LYS A 39 2.88 -9.99 -7.82
CA LYS A 39 3.18 -8.57 -7.62
C LYS A 39 4.09 -8.40 -6.41
N THR A 40 5.20 -7.69 -6.58
CA THR A 40 6.13 -7.39 -5.48
C THR A 40 5.39 -6.70 -4.32
N CYS A 41 5.38 -7.35 -3.15
CA CYS A 41 4.71 -6.91 -1.93
C CYS A 41 5.26 -7.69 -0.74
N GLY A 42 5.13 -7.15 0.49
CA GLY A 42 5.31 -7.90 1.73
C GLY A 42 4.14 -8.82 2.07
N ASP A 43 3.02 -8.73 1.32
CA ASP A 43 1.81 -9.55 1.49
C ASP A 43 1.04 -9.32 2.81
N GLY A 44 1.56 -8.46 3.69
CA GLY A 44 0.94 -8.12 4.97
C GLY A 44 -0.26 -7.19 4.82
N LEU A 45 -1.30 -7.46 5.60
CA LEU A 45 -2.55 -6.72 5.68
C LEU A 45 -2.77 -6.18 7.08
N THR A 46 -2.91 -4.88 7.21
CA THR A 46 -3.25 -4.21 8.46
C THR A 46 -4.75 -4.34 8.79
N PRO A 47 -5.18 -4.05 10.02
CA PRO A 47 -6.60 -3.99 10.38
C PRO A 47 -7.45 -3.13 9.43
N ARG A 48 -6.91 -2.04 8.90
CA ARG A 48 -7.60 -1.20 7.89
C ARG A 48 -7.86 -1.97 6.60
N ALA A 49 -6.88 -2.72 6.10
CA ALA A 49 -7.07 -3.54 4.89
C ALA A 49 -8.09 -4.65 5.11
N ILE A 50 -8.08 -5.29 6.30
CA ILE A 50 -9.05 -6.31 6.69
C ILE A 50 -10.48 -5.74 6.71
N HIS A 51 -10.66 -4.54 7.26
CA HIS A 51 -11.97 -3.87 7.27
C HIS A 51 -12.53 -3.71 5.85
N TRP A 52 -11.75 -3.17 4.91
CA TRP A 52 -12.21 -2.98 3.54
C TRP A 52 -12.48 -4.30 2.80
N LEU A 53 -11.69 -5.33 3.06
CA LEU A 53 -11.94 -6.68 2.54
C LEU A 53 -13.25 -7.26 3.08
N ALA A 54 -13.51 -7.10 4.38
CA ALA A 54 -14.76 -7.53 5.01
C ALA A 54 -15.98 -6.81 4.41
N GLU A 55 -15.90 -5.49 4.19
CA GLU A 55 -16.94 -4.70 3.53
C GLU A 55 -17.24 -5.16 2.09
N MET A 56 -16.22 -5.69 1.40
CA MET A 56 -16.38 -6.30 0.07
C MET A 56 -16.85 -7.76 0.11
N GLY A 57 -16.98 -8.36 1.31
CA GLY A 57 -17.41 -9.75 1.47
C GLY A 57 -16.32 -10.77 1.19
N PHE A 58 -15.05 -10.44 1.47
CA PHE A 58 -13.92 -11.36 1.36
C PHE A 58 -14.05 -12.51 2.37
N ASP A 59 -13.79 -13.72 1.91
CA ASP A 59 -13.80 -14.92 2.76
C ASP A 59 -12.42 -15.14 3.41
N PHE A 60 -12.31 -14.82 4.70
CA PHE A 60 -11.07 -15.02 5.47
C PHE A 60 -10.80 -16.48 5.88
N SER A 61 -11.67 -17.42 5.51
CA SER A 61 -11.48 -18.85 5.77
C SER A 61 -10.69 -19.58 4.68
N VAL A 62 -10.32 -18.88 3.60
CA VAL A 62 -9.53 -19.47 2.51
C VAL A 62 -8.16 -19.92 3.01
N PRO A 63 -7.63 -21.05 2.52
CA PRO A 63 -6.39 -21.63 3.01
C PRO A 63 -5.14 -20.77 2.75
N GLU A 64 -5.21 -19.87 1.79
CA GLU A 64 -4.12 -18.93 1.46
C GLU A 64 -4.00 -17.76 2.44
N PHE A 65 -5.00 -17.57 3.32
CA PHE A 65 -5.03 -16.48 4.28
C PHE A 65 -4.50 -16.90 5.64
N HIS A 66 -3.44 -16.24 6.11
CA HIS A 66 -2.90 -16.43 7.45
C HIS A 66 -3.26 -15.25 8.35
N ARG A 67 -3.97 -15.52 9.46
CA ARG A 67 -4.39 -14.49 10.42
C ARG A 67 -3.24 -14.07 11.32
N ILE A 68 -3.10 -12.74 11.52
CA ILE A 68 -2.04 -12.13 12.32
C ILE A 68 -2.63 -11.34 13.49
N THR A 69 -2.13 -11.58 14.69
CA THR A 69 -2.59 -10.94 15.93
C THR A 69 -1.85 -9.65 16.25
N GLY A 70 -0.66 -9.43 15.69
CA GLY A 70 0.13 -8.25 16.02
C GLY A 70 1.45 -8.13 15.27
N LEU A 71 2.31 -7.29 15.82
CA LEU A 71 3.64 -6.98 15.29
C LEU A 71 4.70 -7.29 16.33
N ARG A 72 5.79 -7.98 15.92
CA ARG A 72 7.02 -8.16 16.67
C ARG A 72 8.08 -7.27 16.07
N SER A 73 8.65 -6.35 16.86
CA SER A 73 9.68 -5.40 16.41
C SER A 73 10.99 -5.63 17.15
N PHE A 74 12.09 -5.63 16.41
CA PHE A 74 13.46 -5.74 16.93
C PHE A 74 14.23 -4.43 16.77
N ALA A 75 15.11 -4.15 17.75
CA ALA A 75 16.14 -3.14 17.65
C ALA A 75 17.48 -3.75 18.13
N GLY A 76 18.38 -4.03 17.19
CA GLY A 76 19.54 -4.86 17.43
C GLY A 76 19.18 -6.35 17.53
N ASP A 77 20.07 -7.15 18.11
CA ASP A 77 19.98 -8.60 18.02
C ASP A 77 19.11 -9.23 19.14
N GLU A 78 19.01 -8.57 20.30
CA GLU A 78 18.35 -9.14 21.48
C GLU A 78 17.11 -8.37 21.96
N LEU A 79 16.97 -7.12 21.57
CA LEU A 79 15.89 -6.27 22.07
C LEU A 79 14.67 -6.31 21.16
N PHE A 80 13.57 -6.91 21.63
CA PHE A 80 12.34 -6.99 20.88
C PHE A 80 11.10 -6.71 21.74
N MET A 81 9.98 -6.41 21.06
CA MET A 81 8.68 -6.25 21.66
C MET A 81 7.59 -6.84 20.77
N GLU A 82 6.73 -7.67 21.35
CA GLU A 82 5.47 -8.09 20.74
C GLU A 82 4.34 -7.18 21.17
N MET A 83 3.58 -6.72 20.19
CA MET A 83 2.43 -5.84 20.38
C MET A 83 1.25 -6.42 19.59
N SER A 84 0.12 -6.63 20.25
CA SER A 84 -1.13 -6.95 19.57
C SER A 84 -1.65 -5.74 18.80
N TRP A 85 -2.40 -5.99 17.73
CA TRP A 85 -3.15 -4.91 17.10
C TRP A 85 -4.11 -4.28 18.12
N PRO A 86 -4.21 -2.95 18.17
CA PRO A 86 -5.05 -2.27 19.14
C PRO A 86 -6.53 -2.53 18.87
N ASP A 87 -7.34 -2.53 19.93
CA ASP A 87 -8.78 -2.41 19.77
C ASP A 87 -9.12 -1.04 19.15
N HIS A 88 -10.13 -1.04 18.30
CA HIS A 88 -10.59 0.14 17.58
C HIS A 88 -12.08 0.04 17.29
N THR A 89 -12.81 1.16 17.32
CA THR A 89 -14.26 1.18 17.09
C THR A 89 -14.66 0.75 15.67
N LYS A 90 -13.82 1.06 14.68
CA LYS A 90 -14.10 0.80 13.26
C LYS A 90 -13.34 -0.41 12.71
N TYR A 91 -12.10 -0.65 13.15
CA TYR A 91 -11.22 -1.65 12.56
C TYR A 91 -11.08 -2.87 13.46
N PRO A 92 -10.95 -4.10 12.92
CA PRO A 92 -10.71 -5.27 13.75
C PRO A 92 -9.33 -5.20 14.44
N ASN A 93 -9.16 -5.92 15.54
CA ASN A 93 -7.88 -6.02 16.25
C ASN A 93 -6.99 -7.16 15.75
N TRP A 94 -7.02 -7.41 14.45
CA TRP A 94 -6.20 -8.41 13.78
C TRP A 94 -5.89 -7.98 12.34
N GLY A 95 -4.80 -8.52 11.82
CA GLY A 95 -4.35 -8.36 10.45
C GLY A 95 -4.24 -9.72 9.76
N GLY A 96 -3.54 -9.76 8.63
CA GLY A 96 -3.33 -11.01 7.92
C GLY A 96 -2.14 -10.97 6.97
N VAL A 97 -1.80 -12.13 6.44
CA VAL A 97 -0.86 -12.28 5.33
C VAL A 97 -1.50 -13.15 4.27
N ILE A 98 -1.43 -12.72 3.03
CA ILE A 98 -1.88 -13.48 1.86
C ILE A 98 -1.06 -13.01 0.66
N ARG A 99 -0.55 -13.95 -0.15
CA ARG A 99 0.20 -13.58 -1.35
C ARG A 99 -0.63 -12.71 -2.26
N ARG A 100 -0.01 -11.66 -2.79
CA ARG A 100 -0.66 -10.74 -3.72
C ARG A 100 -1.27 -11.42 -4.94
N ARG A 101 -0.67 -12.52 -5.40
CA ARG A 101 -1.24 -13.29 -6.50
C ARG A 101 -2.65 -13.81 -6.19
N ASP A 102 -2.84 -14.29 -4.95
CA ASP A 102 -4.08 -14.90 -4.50
C ASP A 102 -5.08 -13.81 -4.06
N LEU A 103 -4.62 -12.81 -3.32
CA LEU A 103 -5.43 -11.65 -2.92
C LEU A 103 -6.03 -10.92 -4.12
N ASP A 104 -5.21 -10.56 -5.11
CA ASP A 104 -5.66 -9.78 -6.26
C ASP A 104 -6.68 -10.58 -7.09
N ALA A 105 -6.45 -11.88 -7.28
CA ALA A 105 -7.40 -12.76 -7.97
C ALA A 105 -8.75 -12.87 -7.25
N GLN A 106 -8.72 -12.99 -5.91
CA GLN A 106 -9.95 -13.09 -5.11
C GLN A 106 -10.73 -11.77 -5.09
N VAL A 107 -10.06 -10.62 -4.95
CA VAL A 107 -10.74 -9.30 -5.00
C VAL A 107 -11.31 -9.04 -6.40
N ALA A 108 -10.60 -9.41 -7.47
CA ALA A 108 -11.15 -9.35 -8.82
C ALA A 108 -12.37 -10.27 -9.01
N ALA A 109 -12.36 -11.46 -8.37
CA ALA A 109 -13.52 -12.36 -8.37
C ALA A 109 -14.74 -11.76 -7.63
N LEU A 110 -14.51 -11.02 -6.53
CA LEU A 110 -15.58 -10.27 -5.86
C LEU A 110 -16.17 -9.20 -6.78
N ALA A 111 -15.36 -8.47 -7.54
CA ALA A 111 -15.83 -7.52 -8.53
C ALA A 111 -16.67 -8.20 -9.63
N ARG A 112 -16.22 -9.36 -10.15
CA ARG A 112 -17.00 -10.17 -11.11
C ARG A 112 -18.37 -10.58 -10.57
N LYS A 113 -18.44 -10.98 -9.30
CA LYS A 113 -19.73 -11.34 -8.65
C LYS A 113 -20.70 -10.17 -8.57
N GLN A 114 -20.20 -8.91 -8.60
CA GLN A 114 -21.02 -7.69 -8.69
C GLN A 114 -21.42 -7.35 -10.14
N GLY A 115 -21.02 -8.13 -11.14
CA GLY A 115 -21.34 -7.89 -12.55
C GLY A 115 -20.29 -7.08 -13.31
N VAL A 116 -19.08 -6.91 -12.77
CA VAL A 116 -17.97 -6.26 -13.49
C VAL A 116 -17.48 -7.15 -14.62
N GLU A 117 -17.41 -6.61 -15.84
CA GLU A 117 -16.67 -7.22 -16.94
C GLU A 117 -15.17 -7.09 -16.67
N VAL A 118 -14.45 -8.20 -16.50
CA VAL A 118 -13.00 -8.19 -16.25
C VAL A 118 -12.26 -8.72 -17.48
N LEU A 119 -11.54 -7.82 -18.14
CA LEU A 119 -10.73 -8.11 -19.33
C LEU A 119 -9.28 -8.33 -18.89
N GLU A 120 -8.86 -9.58 -18.86
CA GLU A 120 -7.48 -9.98 -18.60
C GLU A 120 -6.64 -9.96 -19.88
N LYS A 121 -5.29 -10.00 -19.75
CA LYS A 121 -4.34 -9.92 -20.89
C LYS A 121 -4.60 -8.71 -21.81
N THR A 122 -5.20 -7.67 -21.26
CA THR A 122 -5.63 -6.50 -22.02
C THR A 122 -4.92 -5.26 -21.52
N GLU A 123 -4.19 -4.58 -22.39
CA GLU A 123 -3.55 -3.29 -22.08
C GLU A 123 -4.48 -2.15 -22.49
N ALA A 124 -4.64 -1.16 -21.61
CA ALA A 124 -5.40 0.04 -21.88
C ALA A 124 -4.45 1.19 -22.23
N LEU A 125 -4.66 1.84 -23.37
CA LEU A 125 -3.89 2.98 -23.83
C LEU A 125 -4.81 4.20 -24.00
N PRO A 126 -4.46 5.37 -23.42
CA PRO A 126 -5.30 6.56 -23.54
C PRO A 126 -5.20 7.19 -24.94
N VAL A 127 -6.33 7.55 -25.52
CA VAL A 127 -6.39 8.39 -26.71
C VAL A 127 -6.72 9.82 -26.26
N ILE A 128 -5.78 10.73 -26.54
CA ILE A 128 -5.81 12.10 -26.01
C ILE A 128 -5.85 13.09 -27.17
N GLU A 129 -6.82 13.99 -27.14
CA GLU A 129 -6.91 15.13 -28.06
C GLU A 129 -6.99 16.42 -27.25
N GLU A 130 -6.17 17.40 -27.62
CA GLU A 130 -6.10 18.72 -26.94
C GLU A 130 -6.00 18.62 -25.40
N GLY A 131 -5.26 17.59 -24.90
CA GLY A 131 -5.07 17.35 -23.46
C GLY A 131 -6.26 16.70 -22.74
N ARG A 132 -7.28 16.24 -23.48
CA ARG A 132 -8.47 15.56 -22.93
C ARG A 132 -8.46 14.10 -23.31
N LEU A 133 -8.85 13.24 -22.37
CA LEU A 133 -9.07 11.82 -22.65
C LEU A 133 -10.37 11.66 -23.43
N ILE A 134 -10.27 11.22 -24.69
CA ILE A 134 -11.42 11.09 -25.59
C ILE A 134 -11.91 9.65 -25.62
N SER A 135 -11.01 8.71 -25.73
CA SER A 135 -11.31 7.27 -25.76
C SER A 135 -10.16 6.48 -25.17
N VAL A 136 -10.32 5.17 -25.08
CA VAL A 136 -9.28 4.26 -24.63
C VAL A 136 -9.18 3.10 -25.61
N ASP A 137 -7.97 2.82 -26.08
CA ASP A 137 -7.68 1.66 -26.89
C ASP A 137 -7.35 0.48 -25.98
N LEU A 138 -8.10 -0.60 -26.13
CA LEU A 138 -7.91 -1.87 -25.44
C LEU A 138 -7.19 -2.82 -26.38
N VAL A 139 -5.96 -3.20 -26.01
CA VAL A 139 -5.11 -4.08 -26.83
C VAL A 139 -5.09 -5.47 -26.18
N HIS A 140 -5.59 -6.47 -26.91
CA HIS A 140 -5.64 -7.86 -26.51
C HIS A 140 -5.12 -8.74 -27.67
N ASP A 141 -4.11 -9.56 -27.42
CA ASP A 141 -3.50 -10.47 -28.43
C ASP A 141 -3.15 -9.77 -29.75
N GLY A 142 -2.74 -8.50 -29.69
CA GLY A 142 -2.39 -7.68 -30.87
C GLY A 142 -3.57 -7.04 -31.58
N GLU A 143 -4.79 -7.36 -31.22
CA GLU A 143 -5.99 -6.68 -31.70
C GLU A 143 -6.32 -5.45 -30.83
N THR A 144 -6.75 -4.37 -31.47
CA THR A 144 -7.13 -3.13 -30.79
C THR A 144 -8.61 -2.88 -30.94
N ARG A 145 -9.29 -2.64 -29.79
CA ARG A 145 -10.68 -2.18 -29.73
C ARG A 145 -10.74 -0.84 -29.02
N THR A 146 -11.23 0.19 -29.68
CA THR A 146 -11.47 1.50 -29.07
C THR A 146 -12.81 1.52 -28.31
N VAL A 147 -12.78 2.01 -27.07
CA VAL A 147 -13.96 2.23 -26.22
C VAL A 147 -14.06 3.69 -25.79
N ASN A 148 -15.29 4.16 -25.57
CA ASN A 148 -15.58 5.54 -25.18
C ASN A 148 -16.24 5.55 -23.79
N PRO A 149 -15.47 5.39 -22.69
CA PRO A 149 -16.02 5.41 -21.36
C PRO A 149 -16.45 6.82 -20.94
N SER A 150 -17.54 6.92 -20.18
CA SER A 150 -17.94 8.20 -19.57
C SER A 150 -16.92 8.67 -18.55
N PHE A 151 -16.37 7.73 -17.78
CA PHE A 151 -15.32 7.97 -16.77
C PHE A 151 -14.27 6.87 -16.76
N VAL A 152 -13.04 7.24 -16.38
CA VAL A 152 -11.92 6.31 -16.22
C VAL A 152 -11.34 6.42 -14.81
N VAL A 153 -11.18 5.26 -14.16
CA VAL A 153 -10.41 5.11 -12.91
C VAL A 153 -9.03 4.58 -13.25
N ILE A 154 -8.00 5.35 -12.94
CA ILE A 154 -6.60 5.01 -13.20
C ILE A 154 -6.03 4.34 -11.96
N ALA A 155 -5.79 3.03 -12.04
CA ALA A 155 -5.28 2.16 -10.97
C ALA A 155 -4.09 1.31 -11.43
N ASP A 156 -3.29 1.81 -12.38
CA ASP A 156 -2.20 1.11 -13.06
C ASP A 156 -0.90 1.01 -12.24
N GLY A 157 -1.00 1.27 -10.94
CA GLY A 157 0.05 1.04 -9.94
C GLY A 157 1.17 2.08 -9.98
N SER A 158 2.29 1.75 -9.34
CA SER A 158 3.39 2.69 -9.09
C SER A 158 4.06 3.24 -10.35
N MET A 159 3.94 2.57 -11.49
CA MET A 159 4.47 3.07 -12.77
C MET A 159 3.59 4.15 -13.37
N ASN A 160 2.28 4.10 -13.16
CA ASN A 160 1.29 5.08 -13.61
C ASN A 160 1.50 5.50 -15.06
N ARG A 161 1.57 4.55 -15.97
CA ARG A 161 1.84 4.81 -17.40
C ARG A 161 0.69 5.57 -18.02
N PHE A 162 -0.53 5.08 -17.79
CA PHE A 162 -1.75 5.69 -18.30
C PHE A 162 -1.93 7.13 -17.77
N GLY A 163 -1.80 7.33 -16.44
CA GLY A 163 -1.94 8.67 -15.85
C GLY A 163 -0.84 9.65 -16.28
N ARG A 164 0.37 9.17 -16.58
CA ARG A 164 1.47 10.02 -17.08
C ARG A 164 1.17 10.60 -18.46
N GLU A 165 0.54 9.87 -19.33
CA GLU A 165 0.09 10.37 -20.65
C GLU A 165 -0.94 11.50 -20.47
N LEU A 166 -1.74 11.46 -19.39
CA LEU A 166 -2.71 12.51 -19.01
C LEU A 166 -2.10 13.65 -18.17
N GLY A 167 -0.78 13.69 -18.06
CA GLY A 167 -0.06 14.76 -17.37
C GLY A 167 0.15 14.56 -15.87
N THR A 168 -0.21 13.41 -15.30
CA THR A 168 0.08 13.12 -13.90
C THR A 168 1.60 12.98 -13.67
N VAL A 169 2.17 13.82 -12.83
CA VAL A 169 3.60 13.84 -12.52
C VAL A 169 3.86 13.59 -11.04
N ARG A 170 5.02 12.99 -10.73
CA ARG A 170 5.43 12.78 -9.34
C ARG A 170 6.19 13.99 -8.80
N ARG A 171 5.85 14.47 -7.65
CA ARG A 171 6.62 15.45 -6.87
C ARG A 171 7.93 14.83 -6.39
N LYS A 172 9.05 15.41 -6.81
CA LYS A 172 10.41 14.89 -6.50
C LYS A 172 10.84 15.18 -5.06
N ASP A 173 10.23 16.16 -4.42
CA ASP A 173 10.47 16.58 -3.02
C ASP A 173 9.80 15.66 -1.99
N TYR A 174 8.89 14.77 -2.42
CA TYR A 174 8.24 13.80 -1.58
C TYR A 174 9.04 12.49 -1.47
N PRO A 175 8.97 11.79 -0.32
CA PRO A 175 9.68 10.54 -0.13
C PRO A 175 9.25 9.47 -1.14
N MET A 176 10.18 8.60 -1.44
CA MET A 176 9.96 7.37 -2.21
C MET A 176 10.64 6.23 -1.46
N GLY A 177 10.04 5.06 -1.48
CA GLY A 177 10.66 3.85 -0.99
C GLY A 177 11.17 2.96 -2.12
N MET A 178 12.08 2.08 -1.76
CA MET A 178 12.42 0.88 -2.51
C MET A 178 12.30 -0.31 -1.58
N ALA A 179 11.81 -1.42 -2.09
CA ALA A 179 11.73 -2.66 -1.36
C ALA A 179 12.16 -3.83 -2.25
N ALA A 180 12.74 -4.86 -1.63
CA ALA A 180 12.96 -6.14 -2.26
C ALA A 180 12.43 -7.24 -1.35
N ARG A 181 11.84 -8.31 -1.92
CA ARG A 181 11.34 -9.45 -1.15
C ARG A 181 11.56 -10.76 -1.87
N GLY A 182 11.66 -11.84 -1.12
CA GLY A 182 11.66 -13.21 -1.59
C GLY A 182 10.87 -14.10 -0.65
N TYR A 183 10.53 -15.30 -1.09
CA TYR A 183 9.89 -16.30 -0.26
C TYR A 183 10.94 -17.33 0.20
N TYR A 184 10.79 -17.78 1.45
CA TYR A 184 11.65 -18.76 2.09
C TYR A 184 10.79 -19.83 2.76
N ALA A 185 11.26 -21.08 2.76
CA ALA A 185 10.71 -22.11 3.65
C ALA A 185 11.05 -21.77 5.10
N SER A 186 10.12 -21.96 6.03
CA SER A 186 10.34 -21.66 7.44
C SER A 186 9.54 -22.58 8.35
N PRO A 187 10.15 -23.11 9.43
CA PRO A 187 9.45 -23.90 10.42
C PRO A 187 8.43 -23.06 11.23
N ARG A 188 8.53 -21.73 11.18
CA ARG A 188 7.64 -20.80 11.89
C ARG A 188 6.63 -20.09 10.99
N SER A 189 6.30 -20.68 9.87
CA SER A 189 5.29 -20.10 8.94
C SER A 189 3.92 -19.86 9.57
N GLN A 190 3.63 -20.47 10.72
CA GLN A 190 2.39 -20.34 11.49
C GLN A 190 2.49 -19.29 12.61
N ASP A 191 3.60 -18.54 12.71
CA ASP A 191 3.77 -17.51 13.74
C ASP A 191 2.64 -16.46 13.61
N PRO A 192 1.98 -16.05 14.71
CA PRO A 192 0.87 -15.12 14.66
C PRO A 192 1.28 -13.64 14.60
N PHE A 193 2.57 -13.34 14.49
CA PHE A 193 3.08 -11.96 14.44
C PHE A 193 3.79 -11.67 13.12
N LEU A 194 3.56 -10.47 12.58
CA LEU A 194 4.46 -9.86 11.60
C LEU A 194 5.75 -9.47 12.32
N GLU A 195 6.90 -9.80 11.76
CA GLU A 195 8.17 -9.40 12.36
C GLU A 195 8.85 -8.30 11.57
N SER A 196 9.43 -7.32 12.28
CA SER A 196 10.20 -6.23 11.70
C SER A 196 11.50 -5.97 12.46
N GLN A 197 12.60 -5.81 11.72
CA GLN A 197 13.90 -5.39 12.23
C GLN A 197 14.11 -3.91 11.92
N LEU A 198 14.15 -3.08 12.97
CA LEU A 198 14.23 -1.61 12.85
C LEU A 198 15.65 -1.07 12.79
N ASP A 199 16.65 -1.77 13.36
CA ASP A 199 18.07 -1.41 13.34
C ASP A 199 18.86 -2.49 12.59
N MET A 200 18.70 -2.54 11.28
CA MET A 200 19.46 -3.45 10.42
C MET A 200 20.92 -3.03 10.32
N ARG A 201 21.81 -4.02 10.27
CA ARG A 201 23.26 -3.80 10.12
C ARG A 201 23.81 -4.56 8.93
N ASP A 202 24.83 -3.99 8.29
CA ASP A 202 25.59 -4.67 7.26
C ASP A 202 26.68 -5.58 7.87
N GLU A 203 27.48 -6.24 7.03
CA GLU A 203 28.58 -7.12 7.44
C GLU A 203 29.68 -6.46 8.28
N ASN A 204 29.77 -5.13 8.23
CA ASN A 204 30.73 -4.34 9.02
C ASN A 204 30.11 -3.83 10.34
N GLY A 205 28.85 -4.14 10.61
CA GLY A 205 28.11 -3.63 11.76
C GLY A 205 27.57 -2.22 11.59
N ASP A 206 27.70 -1.60 10.40
CA ASP A 206 27.16 -0.28 10.12
C ASP A 206 25.63 -0.32 9.96
N THR A 207 24.93 0.63 10.58
CA THR A 207 23.48 0.73 10.46
C THR A 207 23.07 0.99 9.01
N MET A 208 22.20 0.12 8.49
CA MET A 208 21.64 0.23 7.15
C MET A 208 20.44 1.19 7.12
N PRO A 209 20.21 1.90 6.02
CA PRO A 209 19.09 2.83 5.91
C PRO A 209 17.80 2.09 5.54
N GLY A 210 17.06 1.60 6.51
CA GLY A 210 15.80 0.90 6.23
C GLY A 210 15.41 -0.04 7.34
N TYR A 211 14.52 -0.96 7.01
CA TYR A 211 14.05 -2.02 7.91
C TYR A 211 13.92 -3.35 7.15
N GLY A 212 14.03 -4.46 7.89
CA GLY A 212 13.76 -5.79 7.38
C GLY A 212 12.43 -6.32 7.91
N TRP A 213 11.86 -7.30 7.23
CA TRP A 213 10.66 -7.99 7.70
C TRP A 213 10.69 -9.48 7.40
N VAL A 214 9.99 -10.24 8.25
CA VAL A 214 9.60 -11.63 8.02
C VAL A 214 8.10 -11.74 8.30
N PHE A 215 7.32 -12.07 7.29
CA PHE A 215 5.87 -12.21 7.39
C PHE A 215 5.45 -13.65 7.11
N PRO A 216 4.89 -14.35 8.10
CA PRO A 216 4.48 -15.74 8.00
C PRO A 216 3.24 -15.90 7.11
N LEU A 217 3.23 -16.92 6.24
CA LEU A 217 2.16 -17.17 5.27
C LEU A 217 1.23 -18.33 5.67
N GLY A 218 1.54 -19.04 6.75
CA GLY A 218 0.71 -20.14 7.22
C GLY A 218 0.89 -21.48 6.49
N ASP A 219 1.65 -21.51 5.40
CA ASP A 219 1.74 -22.65 4.46
C ASP A 219 3.12 -23.32 4.38
N GLY A 220 3.94 -23.17 5.39
CA GLY A 220 5.33 -23.64 5.38
C GLY A 220 6.33 -22.59 4.91
N THR A 221 5.86 -21.40 4.51
CA THR A 221 6.71 -20.36 3.94
C THR A 221 6.54 -19.01 4.63
N VAL A 222 7.52 -18.12 4.42
CA VAL A 222 7.51 -16.73 4.88
C VAL A 222 7.91 -15.79 3.74
N ASN A 223 7.32 -14.59 3.74
CA ASN A 223 7.76 -13.47 2.91
C ASN A 223 8.83 -12.72 3.68
N VAL A 224 10.05 -12.69 3.15
CA VAL A 224 11.19 -11.99 3.73
C VAL A 224 11.56 -10.83 2.83
N GLY A 225 11.81 -9.67 3.42
CA GLY A 225 12.22 -8.55 2.61
C GLY A 225 12.87 -7.41 3.37
N VAL A 226 13.28 -6.42 2.60
CA VAL A 226 13.91 -5.19 3.09
C VAL A 226 13.31 -3.99 2.38
N GLY A 227 13.16 -2.89 3.14
CA GLY A 227 12.69 -1.62 2.62
C GLY A 227 13.62 -0.48 2.99
N LEU A 228 13.79 0.49 2.10
CA LEU A 228 14.57 1.69 2.37
C LEU A 228 13.88 2.93 1.80
N LEU A 229 14.17 4.09 2.41
CA LEU A 229 13.58 5.37 2.05
C LEU A 229 14.57 6.28 1.33
N SER A 230 14.10 7.02 0.33
CA SER A 230 14.89 8.02 -0.42
C SER A 230 15.34 9.21 0.43
N THR A 231 14.84 9.36 1.64
CA THR A 231 15.27 10.37 2.61
C THR A 231 16.66 10.09 3.17
N SER A 232 17.14 8.85 3.14
CA SER A 232 18.50 8.50 3.53
C SER A 232 19.54 9.01 2.52
N LYS A 233 20.63 9.61 3.01
CA LYS A 233 21.76 10.04 2.16
C LYS A 233 22.42 8.88 1.41
N ARG A 234 22.36 7.67 1.96
CA ARG A 234 22.95 6.45 1.39
C ARG A 234 22.07 5.74 0.35
N TRP A 235 20.83 6.17 0.20
CA TRP A 235 19.82 5.46 -0.60
C TRP A 235 20.25 5.14 -2.06
N LYS A 236 20.97 6.04 -2.73
CA LYS A 236 21.37 5.86 -4.13
C LYS A 236 22.48 4.81 -4.33
N GLY A 237 23.21 4.47 -3.28
CA GLY A 237 24.31 3.51 -3.32
C GLY A 237 23.93 2.11 -2.80
N VAL A 238 22.69 1.91 -2.33
CA VAL A 238 22.29 0.63 -1.74
C VAL A 238 21.89 -0.36 -2.82
N ASN A 239 22.57 -1.50 -2.83
CA ASN A 239 22.14 -2.69 -3.56
C ASN A 239 21.10 -3.46 -2.69
N THR A 240 19.85 -3.42 -3.09
CA THR A 240 18.76 -4.04 -2.31
C THR A 240 18.86 -5.56 -2.24
N SER A 241 19.45 -6.22 -3.24
CA SER A 241 19.68 -7.68 -3.19
C SER A 241 20.77 -8.02 -2.16
N LYS A 242 21.86 -7.24 -2.09
CA LYS A 242 22.87 -7.41 -1.04
C LYS A 242 22.26 -7.10 0.34
N MET A 243 21.52 -6.02 0.48
CA MET A 243 20.82 -5.66 1.72
C MET A 243 19.90 -6.79 2.20
N MET A 244 19.20 -7.45 1.30
CA MET A 244 18.35 -8.60 1.65
C MET A 244 19.18 -9.81 2.08
N ALA A 245 20.30 -10.11 1.40
CA ALA A 245 21.20 -11.18 1.80
C ALA A 245 21.83 -10.93 3.19
N ASP A 246 22.19 -9.69 3.48
CA ASP A 246 22.70 -9.26 4.79
C ASP A 246 21.60 -9.44 5.86
N TYR A 247 20.35 -9.06 5.56
CA TYR A 247 19.23 -9.24 6.48
C TYR A 247 18.95 -10.72 6.77
N VAL A 248 18.90 -11.57 5.76
CA VAL A 248 18.68 -13.02 5.92
C VAL A 248 19.72 -13.65 6.88
N ARG A 249 20.96 -13.14 6.85
CA ARG A 249 22.05 -13.64 7.71
C ARG A 249 21.93 -13.21 9.18
N VAL A 250 21.30 -12.06 9.43
CA VAL A 250 21.13 -11.51 10.80
C VAL A 250 19.72 -11.67 11.36
N ALA A 251 18.80 -12.17 10.56
CA ALA A 251 17.46 -12.50 11.02
C ALA A 251 17.51 -13.59 12.09
N PRO A 252 16.60 -13.59 13.07
CA PRO A 252 16.60 -14.58 14.14
C PRO A 252 16.62 -16.02 13.62
N ASP A 253 17.50 -16.86 14.18
CA ASP A 253 17.74 -18.27 13.76
C ASP A 253 16.47 -19.11 13.74
N TYR A 254 15.50 -18.81 14.60
CA TYR A 254 14.25 -19.56 14.68
C TYR A 254 13.40 -19.49 13.41
N TRP A 255 13.67 -18.54 12.49
CA TRP A 255 13.02 -18.51 11.18
C TRP A 255 13.58 -19.55 10.21
N GLY A 256 14.80 -20.07 10.45
CA GLY A 256 15.45 -21.05 9.59
C GLY A 256 15.81 -20.49 8.21
N LEU A 257 16.09 -19.18 8.11
CA LEU A 257 16.43 -18.54 6.84
C LEU A 257 17.86 -18.87 6.42
N SER A 258 18.01 -19.36 5.21
CA SER A 258 19.31 -19.69 4.61
C SER A 258 19.24 -19.68 3.08
N ALA A 259 20.36 -19.92 2.42
CA ALA A 259 20.39 -20.09 0.97
C ALA A 259 19.57 -21.31 0.52
N GLU A 260 19.56 -22.38 1.32
CA GLU A 260 18.85 -23.64 1.03
C GLU A 260 17.34 -23.50 1.23
N SER A 261 16.91 -22.67 2.18
CA SER A 261 15.48 -22.41 2.43
C SER A 261 14.88 -21.38 1.47
N LYS A 262 15.70 -20.71 0.64
CA LYS A 262 15.23 -19.73 -0.36
C LYS A 262 14.42 -20.41 -1.46
N LEU A 263 13.20 -19.95 -1.66
CA LEU A 263 12.26 -20.47 -2.67
C LEU A 263 12.20 -19.62 -3.93
N THR A 264 12.45 -18.30 -3.82
CA THR A 264 12.43 -17.38 -4.96
C THR A 264 13.58 -16.40 -4.91
N GLU A 265 14.03 -15.93 -6.06
CA GLU A 265 14.96 -14.81 -6.14
C GLU A 265 14.29 -13.52 -5.64
N PRO A 266 15.07 -12.60 -5.03
CA PRO A 266 14.55 -11.31 -4.60
C PRO A 266 14.01 -10.47 -5.76
N VAL A 267 12.78 -9.99 -5.63
CA VAL A 267 12.14 -9.08 -6.59
C VAL A 267 11.95 -7.73 -5.94
N GLY A 268 12.43 -6.68 -6.61
CA GLY A 268 12.34 -5.31 -6.11
C GLY A 268 11.21 -4.48 -6.72
N GLY A 269 10.78 -3.45 -5.98
CA GLY A 269 9.78 -2.49 -6.42
C GLY A 269 10.00 -1.10 -5.86
N LYS A 270 9.54 -0.08 -6.59
CA LYS A 270 9.49 1.30 -6.11
C LYS A 270 8.15 1.57 -5.44
N LEU A 271 8.22 2.27 -4.32
CA LEU A 271 7.06 2.66 -3.51
C LEU A 271 6.85 4.17 -3.66
N THR A 272 5.83 4.56 -4.42
CA THR A 272 5.45 5.97 -4.58
C THR A 272 4.56 6.38 -3.42
N MET A 273 5.07 7.24 -2.54
CA MET A 273 4.47 7.52 -1.23
C MET A 273 3.83 8.91 -1.16
N SER A 274 3.00 9.13 -0.13
CA SER A 274 2.51 10.45 0.33
C SER A 274 1.59 11.19 -0.62
N PHE A 275 0.83 10.50 -1.46
CA PHE A 275 0.06 11.14 -2.55
C PHE A 275 0.94 12.10 -3.35
N SER A 276 2.13 11.62 -3.72
CA SER A 276 3.16 12.42 -4.37
C SER A 276 2.91 12.69 -5.85
N ARG A 277 1.74 12.37 -6.37
CA ARG A 277 1.35 12.61 -7.77
C ARG A 277 0.27 13.65 -7.89
N SER A 278 0.30 14.42 -8.97
CA SER A 278 -0.68 15.45 -9.29
C SER A 278 -0.64 15.73 -10.81
N PRO A 279 -1.79 16.08 -11.44
CA PRO A 279 -3.12 16.06 -10.87
C PRO A 279 -3.62 14.63 -10.61
N LEU A 280 -4.55 14.44 -9.63
CA LEU A 280 -5.22 13.18 -9.37
C LEU A 280 -6.56 13.04 -10.10
N THR A 281 -7.01 14.09 -10.75
CA THR A 281 -8.27 14.12 -11.47
C THR A 281 -8.18 14.97 -12.72
N GLY A 282 -8.98 14.65 -13.71
CA GLY A 282 -9.23 15.42 -14.91
C GLY A 282 -10.73 15.50 -15.21
N PRO A 283 -11.11 15.96 -16.40
CA PRO A 283 -12.52 16.14 -16.72
C PRO A 283 -13.38 14.88 -16.63
N ASN A 284 -12.79 13.70 -16.90
CA ASN A 284 -13.49 12.42 -16.92
C ASN A 284 -12.64 11.25 -16.39
N TRP A 285 -11.63 11.53 -15.55
CA TRP A 285 -10.79 10.50 -14.96
C TRP A 285 -10.36 10.84 -13.53
N LEU A 286 -10.08 9.79 -12.73
CA LEU A 286 -9.52 9.86 -11.38
C LEU A 286 -8.35 8.88 -11.26
N THR A 287 -7.36 9.21 -10.44
CA THR A 287 -6.21 8.34 -10.13
C THR A 287 -6.26 7.89 -8.67
N ILE A 288 -6.07 6.58 -8.43
CA ILE A 288 -6.18 5.95 -7.10
C ILE A 288 -4.97 5.08 -6.75
N GLY A 289 -4.87 4.68 -5.49
CA GLY A 289 -3.85 3.76 -4.99
C GLY A 289 -2.43 4.18 -5.32
N ASP A 290 -1.57 3.22 -5.67
CA ASP A 290 -0.16 3.50 -6.00
C ASP A 290 0.00 4.43 -7.21
N ALA A 291 -0.96 4.44 -8.13
CA ALA A 291 -0.97 5.37 -9.26
C ALA A 291 -1.12 6.82 -8.79
N ALA A 292 -1.81 7.07 -7.69
CA ALA A 292 -1.87 8.35 -6.99
C ALA A 292 -0.67 8.59 -6.04
N GLY A 293 0.12 7.56 -5.78
CA GLY A 293 1.19 7.60 -4.76
C GLY A 293 0.66 7.45 -3.34
N ALA A 294 -0.41 6.70 -3.13
CA ALA A 294 -1.13 6.57 -1.86
C ALA A 294 -0.40 5.70 -0.80
N ILE A 295 0.83 5.28 -1.04
CA ILE A 295 1.58 4.46 -0.08
C ILE A 295 1.93 5.28 1.16
N ASN A 296 1.66 4.72 2.34
CA ASN A 296 1.93 5.31 3.64
C ASN A 296 3.45 5.38 3.89
N PRO A 297 4.04 6.58 4.12
CA PRO A 297 5.46 6.71 4.39
C PRO A 297 5.91 6.13 5.73
N TRP A 298 5.02 6.01 6.73
CA TRP A 298 5.35 5.48 8.05
C TRP A 298 5.85 4.03 7.99
N ASN A 299 5.20 3.19 7.16
CA ASN A 299 5.41 1.75 7.18
C ASN A 299 5.48 1.10 5.79
N GLY A 300 5.22 1.85 4.71
CA GLY A 300 5.22 1.32 3.34
C GLY A 300 3.92 0.60 2.93
N GLU A 301 2.87 0.65 3.75
CA GLU A 301 1.57 0.07 3.42
C GLU A 301 0.88 0.86 2.30
N GLY A 302 0.27 0.15 1.36
CA GLY A 302 -0.51 0.75 0.28
C GLY A 302 -1.86 0.10 0.02
N ILE A 303 -2.08 -1.15 0.51
CA ILE A 303 -3.27 -1.94 0.15
C ILE A 303 -4.54 -1.32 0.73
N SER A 304 -4.57 -0.95 2.02
CA SER A 304 -5.74 -0.32 2.63
C SER A 304 -6.08 1.01 1.97
N TYR A 305 -5.08 1.82 1.68
CA TYR A 305 -5.28 3.10 0.99
C TYR A 305 -5.72 2.94 -0.46
N ALA A 306 -5.30 1.85 -1.12
CA ALA A 306 -5.79 1.52 -2.46
C ALA A 306 -7.28 1.17 -2.43
N TYR A 307 -7.73 0.38 -1.45
CA TYR A 307 -9.15 0.08 -1.25
C TYR A 307 -9.96 1.34 -0.93
N GLU A 308 -9.48 2.14 -0.01
CA GLU A 308 -10.14 3.36 0.47
C GLU A 308 -10.27 4.42 -0.63
N THR A 309 -9.18 4.70 -1.36
CA THR A 309 -9.24 5.61 -2.51
C THR A 309 -10.12 5.07 -3.64
N GLY A 310 -10.19 3.75 -3.81
CA GLY A 310 -11.11 3.10 -4.73
C GLY A 310 -12.59 3.34 -4.37
N ALA A 311 -12.93 3.22 -3.08
CA ALA A 311 -14.28 3.49 -2.59
C ALA A 311 -14.64 4.99 -2.73
N ILE A 312 -13.70 5.89 -2.41
CA ILE A 312 -13.90 7.34 -2.59
C ILE A 312 -14.11 7.68 -4.07
N ALA A 313 -13.29 7.13 -4.97
CA ALA A 313 -13.43 7.35 -6.42
C ALA A 313 -14.78 6.85 -6.93
N ALA A 314 -15.23 5.68 -6.48
CA ALA A 314 -16.54 5.12 -6.85
C ALA A 314 -17.68 6.06 -6.44
N ARG A 315 -17.60 6.67 -5.26
CA ARG A 315 -18.58 7.66 -4.79
C ARG A 315 -18.61 8.89 -5.70
N PHE A 316 -17.45 9.50 -5.99
CA PHE A 316 -17.38 10.70 -6.85
C PHE A 316 -17.91 10.45 -8.27
N ILE A 317 -17.54 9.32 -8.87
CA ILE A 317 -18.04 8.92 -10.19
C ILE A 317 -19.56 8.67 -10.15
N GLY A 318 -20.07 7.99 -9.11
CA GLY A 318 -21.49 7.76 -8.93
C GLY A 318 -22.28 9.09 -8.82
N GLU A 319 -21.77 10.05 -8.03
CA GLU A 319 -22.36 11.38 -7.91
C GLU A 319 -22.34 12.16 -9.24
N ALA A 320 -21.23 12.08 -10.00
CA ALA A 320 -21.10 12.71 -11.30
C ALA A 320 -22.06 12.11 -12.33
N LEU A 321 -22.20 10.79 -12.35
CA LEU A 321 -23.14 10.08 -13.22
C LEU A 321 -24.60 10.41 -12.89
N ALA A 322 -24.95 10.43 -11.60
CA ALA A 322 -26.31 10.75 -11.16
C ALA A 322 -26.72 12.18 -11.50
N ALA A 323 -25.77 13.11 -11.45
CA ALA A 323 -26.00 14.52 -11.77
C ALA A 323 -25.85 14.86 -13.28
N GLY A 324 -25.26 13.95 -14.08
CA GLY A 324 -24.85 14.25 -15.45
C GLY A 324 -23.78 15.35 -15.55
N ASP A 325 -22.97 15.53 -14.49
CA ASP A 325 -22.02 16.63 -14.34
C ASP A 325 -20.63 16.12 -13.92
N SER A 326 -19.71 16.06 -14.86
CA SER A 326 -18.33 15.65 -14.63
C SER A 326 -17.51 16.64 -13.78
N ALA A 327 -17.94 17.89 -13.63
CA ALA A 327 -17.25 18.88 -12.81
C ALA A 327 -17.21 18.48 -11.33
N ARG A 328 -18.09 17.57 -10.88
CA ARG A 328 -18.08 17.01 -9.53
C ARG A 328 -16.77 16.27 -9.19
N LEU A 329 -16.06 15.72 -10.19
CA LEU A 329 -14.76 15.08 -9.97
C LEU A 329 -13.70 16.05 -9.40
N ALA A 330 -13.84 17.37 -9.63
CA ALA A 330 -12.90 18.36 -9.09
C ALA A 330 -12.82 18.37 -7.55
N GLY A 331 -13.84 17.87 -6.86
CA GLY A 331 -13.84 17.73 -5.40
C GLY A 331 -12.94 16.59 -4.88
N TYR A 332 -12.56 15.65 -5.73
CA TYR A 332 -11.83 14.44 -5.34
C TYR A 332 -10.49 14.73 -4.67
N GLU A 333 -9.64 15.56 -5.29
CA GLU A 333 -8.33 15.89 -4.71
C GLU A 333 -8.44 16.59 -3.35
N ARG A 334 -9.46 17.45 -3.18
CA ARG A 334 -9.73 18.08 -1.88
C ARG A 334 -10.08 17.05 -0.84
N THR A 335 -10.99 16.13 -1.15
CA THR A 335 -11.37 15.04 -0.23
C THR A 335 -10.16 14.18 0.15
N ILE A 336 -9.32 13.78 -0.82
CA ILE A 336 -8.08 13.03 -0.54
C ILE A 336 -7.16 13.82 0.40
N ASN A 337 -7.03 15.14 0.19
CA ASN A 337 -6.20 15.97 1.06
C ASN A 337 -6.81 16.17 2.45
N ASP A 338 -8.12 16.30 2.57
CA ASP A 338 -8.81 16.46 3.85
C ASP A 338 -8.71 15.18 4.69
N GLU A 339 -8.90 14.00 4.06
CA GLU A 339 -8.83 12.69 4.72
C GLU A 339 -7.40 12.29 5.11
N PHE A 340 -6.42 12.51 4.24
CA PHE A 340 -5.08 11.94 4.41
C PHE A 340 -3.97 12.98 4.56
N GLY A 341 -4.21 14.23 4.14
CA GLY A 341 -3.14 15.22 3.94
C GLY A 341 -2.31 15.51 5.17
N LEU A 342 -2.95 15.72 6.33
CA LEU A 342 -2.26 16.00 7.59
C LEU A 342 -1.48 14.78 8.10
N TYR A 343 -2.10 13.60 8.09
CA TYR A 343 -1.46 12.35 8.49
C TYR A 343 -0.22 12.05 7.65
N TYR A 344 -0.33 12.16 6.33
CA TYR A 344 0.80 11.96 5.42
C TYR A 344 1.88 13.06 5.54
N LYS A 345 1.48 14.27 5.89
CA LYS A 345 2.43 15.35 6.17
C LYS A 345 3.25 15.05 7.42
N MET A 346 2.62 14.55 8.48
CA MET A 346 3.33 14.09 9.68
C MET A 346 4.29 12.95 9.36
N ALA A 347 3.85 11.98 8.56
CA ALA A 347 4.68 10.89 8.10
C ALA A 347 5.92 11.39 7.34
N ARG A 348 5.77 12.38 6.44
CA ARG A 348 6.91 12.98 5.73
C ARG A 348 7.92 13.64 6.66
N VAL A 349 7.46 14.34 7.70
CA VAL A 349 8.35 14.94 8.71
C VAL A 349 9.10 13.85 9.46
N PHE A 350 8.40 12.82 9.90
CA PHE A 350 8.99 11.68 10.61
C PHE A 350 10.05 10.95 9.78
N VAL A 351 9.78 10.60 8.54
CA VAL A 351 10.75 9.85 7.71
C VAL A 351 11.99 10.70 7.35
N LYS A 352 11.89 12.03 7.37
CA LYS A 352 13.06 12.90 7.29
C LYS A 352 13.89 12.86 8.58
N LEU A 353 13.25 12.77 9.73
CA LEU A 353 13.90 12.67 11.04
C LEU A 353 14.67 11.35 11.17
N ILE A 354 14.03 10.23 10.88
CA ILE A 354 14.64 8.88 10.96
C ILE A 354 15.61 8.58 9.82
N ALA A 355 15.74 9.46 8.83
CA ALA A 355 16.79 9.36 7.80
C ALA A 355 18.20 9.46 8.41
N ASN A 356 18.34 10.05 9.60
CA ASN A 356 19.57 9.99 10.38
C ASN A 356 19.65 8.66 11.15
N PRO A 357 20.65 7.79 10.86
CA PRO A 357 20.76 6.48 11.51
C PRO A 357 20.88 6.53 13.04
N ALA A 358 21.56 7.56 13.59
CA ALA A 358 21.68 7.72 15.04
C ALA A 358 20.33 8.02 15.69
N VAL A 359 19.51 8.87 15.05
CA VAL A 359 18.15 9.18 15.51
C VAL A 359 17.28 7.94 15.45
N MET A 360 17.29 7.21 14.31
CA MET A 360 16.53 5.97 14.15
C MET A 360 16.89 4.95 15.22
N ARG A 361 18.18 4.69 15.44
CA ARG A 361 18.66 3.78 16.48
C ARG A 361 18.17 4.19 17.86
N THR A 362 18.33 5.47 18.22
CA THR A 362 17.88 5.96 19.53
C THR A 362 16.39 5.77 19.72
N LEU A 363 15.59 6.15 18.73
CA LEU A 363 14.12 6.01 18.79
C LEU A 363 13.71 4.54 18.88
N ALA A 364 14.32 3.65 18.11
CA ALA A 364 14.03 2.21 18.17
C ALA A 364 14.37 1.62 19.55
N HIS A 365 15.57 1.89 20.08
CA HIS A 365 16.01 1.36 21.38
C HIS A 365 15.23 1.93 22.58
N VAL A 366 14.88 3.22 22.54
CA VAL A 366 14.03 3.85 23.59
C VAL A 366 12.60 3.33 23.47
N GLY A 367 12.08 3.27 22.25
CA GLY A 367 10.72 2.81 21.97
C GLY A 367 10.50 1.38 22.46
N ILE A 368 11.33 0.44 22.04
CA ILE A 368 11.17 -1.00 22.39
C ILE A 368 11.27 -1.24 23.90
N ARG A 369 11.94 -0.38 24.68
CA ARG A 369 11.95 -0.45 26.13
C ARG A 369 10.71 0.17 26.81
N ASN A 370 9.83 0.83 26.04
CA ASN A 370 8.67 1.53 26.55
C ASN A 370 7.39 1.05 25.83
N ARG A 371 6.72 0.04 26.40
CA ARG A 371 5.52 -0.56 25.80
C ARG A 371 4.43 0.47 25.45
N PRO A 372 3.99 1.39 26.33
CA PRO A 372 2.97 2.37 25.97
C PRO A 372 3.36 3.26 24.79
N LEU A 373 4.64 3.63 24.69
CA LEU A 373 5.15 4.43 23.57
C LEU A 373 5.11 3.62 22.25
N MET A 374 5.48 2.35 22.29
CA MET A 374 5.46 1.50 21.09
C MET A 374 4.05 1.15 20.64
N GLU A 375 3.12 0.88 21.55
CA GLU A 375 1.70 0.66 21.24
C GLU A 375 1.08 1.92 20.63
N TRP A 376 1.39 3.10 21.15
CA TRP A 376 0.99 4.36 20.55
C TRP A 376 1.64 4.57 19.17
N THR A 377 2.91 4.25 19.02
CA THR A 377 3.63 4.33 17.73
C THR A 377 3.00 3.39 16.70
N LEU A 378 2.63 2.16 17.10
CA LEU A 378 1.92 1.22 16.26
C LEU A 378 0.57 1.79 15.77
N LYS A 379 -0.24 2.37 16.69
CA LYS A 379 -1.50 3.05 16.34
C LYS A 379 -1.26 4.17 15.32
N VAL A 380 -0.27 5.03 15.55
CA VAL A 380 0.05 6.15 14.64
C VAL A 380 0.51 5.63 13.28
N MET A 381 1.51 4.73 13.24
CA MET A 381 2.09 4.26 11.98
C MET A 381 1.10 3.47 11.12
N SER A 382 0.16 2.77 11.75
CA SER A 382 -0.88 1.99 11.05
C SER A 382 -2.16 2.79 10.81
N ASN A 383 -2.19 4.08 11.17
CA ASN A 383 -3.35 4.96 11.06
C ASN A 383 -4.60 4.35 11.75
N LEU A 384 -4.39 3.89 12.98
CA LEU A 384 -5.41 3.25 13.84
C LEU A 384 -5.71 4.10 15.09
N LEU A 385 -5.52 5.42 15.01
CA LEU A 385 -6.00 6.32 16.05
C LEU A 385 -7.51 6.46 15.93
N ASP A 386 -8.19 6.39 17.04
CA ASP A 386 -9.64 6.57 17.10
C ASP A 386 -9.93 8.05 17.36
N GLU A 387 -10.57 8.73 16.42
CA GLU A 387 -10.88 10.17 16.55
C GLU A 387 -11.86 10.46 17.70
N ASP A 388 -12.68 9.47 18.07
CA ASP A 388 -13.68 9.58 19.15
C ASP A 388 -13.09 9.29 20.54
N GLU A 389 -11.90 8.69 20.64
CA GLU A 389 -11.21 8.48 21.90
C GLU A 389 -10.52 9.76 22.38
N LYS A 390 -10.94 10.28 23.54
CA LYS A 390 -10.28 11.40 24.25
C LYS A 390 -9.05 10.94 25.05
N ALA A 391 -8.42 9.84 24.66
CA ALA A 391 -7.29 9.27 25.35
C ALA A 391 -6.02 10.15 25.23
N THR A 392 -5.05 9.90 26.10
CA THR A 392 -3.79 10.68 26.13
C THR A 392 -3.01 10.59 24.83
N GLY A 393 -3.09 9.42 24.13
CA GLY A 393 -2.40 9.17 22.87
C GLY A 393 -2.91 10.04 21.72
N GLU A 394 -4.23 10.20 21.59
CA GLU A 394 -4.88 11.04 20.61
C GLU A 394 -4.59 12.52 20.84
N ARG A 395 -4.55 12.95 22.11
CA ARG A 395 -4.13 14.31 22.47
C ARG A 395 -2.67 14.57 22.07
N ALA A 396 -1.76 13.64 22.33
CA ALA A 396 -0.36 13.74 21.92
C ALA A 396 -0.24 13.82 20.40
N TYR A 397 -0.99 13.00 19.66
CA TYR A 397 -1.06 13.07 18.20
C TYR A 397 -1.55 14.43 17.71
N ASN A 398 -2.64 14.94 18.26
CA ASN A 398 -3.22 16.23 17.90
C ASN A 398 -2.27 17.41 18.19
N MET A 399 -1.50 17.35 19.29
CA MET A 399 -0.44 18.34 19.58
C MET A 399 0.67 18.31 18.53
N LEU A 400 1.16 17.12 18.17
CA LEU A 400 2.17 16.99 17.12
C LEU A 400 1.63 17.43 15.75
N ALA A 401 0.38 17.09 15.44
CA ALA A 401 -0.31 17.52 14.23
C ALA A 401 -0.43 19.04 14.13
N ALA A 402 -0.75 19.71 15.25
CA ALA A 402 -0.80 21.17 15.32
C ALA A 402 0.56 21.84 15.06
N LEU A 403 1.67 21.22 15.53
CA LEU A 403 3.02 21.70 15.27
C LEU A 403 3.44 21.50 13.80
N VAL A 404 2.98 20.41 13.17
CA VAL A 404 3.33 20.09 11.79
C VAL A 404 2.45 20.85 10.78
N ARG A 405 1.21 21.18 11.15
CA ARG A 405 0.24 21.86 10.25
C ARG A 405 0.78 23.12 9.56
N PRO A 406 1.46 24.07 10.27
CA PRO A 406 1.99 25.30 9.65
C PRO A 406 3.30 25.08 8.86
N LEU A 407 3.97 23.94 9.00
CA LEU A 407 5.23 23.72 8.29
C LEU A 407 5.01 23.72 6.78
N PRO A 408 5.97 24.13 5.96
CA PRO A 408 5.88 24.01 4.51
C PRO A 408 5.70 22.54 4.09
N VAL A 409 5.00 22.33 2.97
CA VAL A 409 4.54 20.99 2.52
C VAL A 409 5.70 20.07 2.11
N ALA A 410 6.90 20.55 1.97
CA ALA A 410 8.06 19.79 1.50
C ALA A 410 8.69 18.89 2.59
#